data_9c269c5d51fa18652ee6104392adec49
#
_entry.id   9c269c5d51fa18652ee6104392adec49
#
_cell.length_a   1.000
_cell.length_b   1.000
_cell.length_c   1.000
_cell.angle_alpha   90.00
_cell.angle_beta   90.00
_cell.angle_gamma   90.00
#
_symmetry.space_group_name_H-M   'P 1'
#
loop_
_entity.id
_entity.type
_entity.pdbx_description
1 polymer ?
#
loop_
_entity_poly.entity_id
_entity_poly.type
_entity_poly.pdbx_seq_one_letter_code
_entity_poly.pdbx_strand_id
1 'polypeptide(L)'
;MVLFRFAILFFCIFKFGLDLSAVAKHDNKTWEVSYKSVVSVLPTWPGYDKPGFGAPSGTAPEGTGFYFTFKKNQDLSKYIMSAYHVIDKATSVEIEDFLGNREIVDVIFSDKKTDIAILKSKKGRIPLKFSKKEINIGNHVCVIGNSFGLGVSLTCGVVSALNRKNLGFNQIEDFIQTDAAVNPGDSGAPLLNSFGMVIGMVDAIYTKEADIDAGVNFAIDKNLIRKILNNINIK
;
A
#
# COMPACT_ATOMS: atom_id res chain seq x y z
N MET A 1 -46.59 -53.67 46.17
CA MET A 1 -46.72 -52.23 45.99
C MET A 1 -45.31 -51.72 45.80
N VAL A 2 -44.88 -51.57 44.49
CA VAL A 2 -43.49 -51.24 44.08
C VAL A 2 -43.51 -49.84 43.55
N LEU A 3 -42.85 -48.91 44.21
CA LEU A 3 -42.69 -47.54 43.76
C LEU A 3 -41.57 -47.45 42.66
N PHE A 4 -41.94 -47.12 41.46
CA PHE A 4 -41.02 -46.76 40.39
C PHE A 4 -40.55 -45.29 40.61
N ARG A 5 -39.24 -45.09 40.90
CA ARG A 5 -38.60 -43.80 40.88
C ARG A 5 -38.10 -43.52 39.47
N PHE A 6 -38.69 -42.56 38.74
CA PHE A 6 -38.18 -42.02 37.54
C PHE A 6 -37.04 -41.04 37.86
N ALA A 7 -35.83 -41.40 37.48
CA ALA A 7 -34.70 -40.45 37.42
C ALA A 7 -34.70 -39.68 36.10
N ILE A 8 -35.00 -38.41 36.17
CA ILE A 8 -34.89 -37.51 35.02
C ILE A 8 -33.42 -37.13 34.89
N LEU A 9 -32.74 -37.68 33.87
CA LEU A 9 -31.39 -37.27 33.49
C LEU A 9 -31.48 -35.97 32.70
N PHE A 10 -31.09 -34.86 33.32
CA PHE A 10 -30.91 -33.58 32.62
C PHE A 10 -29.62 -33.63 31.80
N PHE A 11 -29.76 -33.84 30.49
CA PHE A 11 -28.65 -33.71 29.54
C PHE A 11 -28.40 -32.22 29.29
N CYS A 12 -27.45 -31.62 30.03
CA CYS A 12 -26.92 -30.32 29.66
C CYS A 12 -26.11 -30.47 28.39
N ILE A 13 -26.72 -30.14 27.22
CA ILE A 13 -26.02 -29.97 26.00
C ILE A 13 -25.26 -28.65 26.10
N PHE A 14 -24.02 -28.72 26.53
CA PHE A 14 -23.05 -27.61 26.32
C PHE A 14 -22.84 -27.51 24.82
N LYS A 15 -23.51 -26.56 24.18
CA LYS A 15 -23.11 -26.06 22.84
C LYS A 15 -21.76 -25.38 22.99
N PHE A 16 -20.69 -26.15 22.86
CA PHE A 16 -19.41 -25.58 22.49
C PHE A 16 -19.55 -25.03 21.04
N GLY A 17 -19.95 -23.79 20.95
CA GLY A 17 -19.76 -23.03 19.72
C GLY A 17 -18.25 -22.89 19.54
N LEU A 18 -17.66 -23.81 18.79
CA LEU A 18 -16.35 -23.58 18.21
C LEU A 18 -16.52 -22.40 17.23
N ASP A 19 -16.25 -21.19 17.74
CA ASP A 19 -15.99 -20.05 16.87
C ASP A 19 -14.73 -20.37 16.05
N LEU A 20 -14.91 -21.05 14.93
CA LEU A 20 -13.87 -21.28 13.91
C LEU A 20 -13.54 -20.01 13.11
N SER A 21 -13.81 -18.84 13.68
CA SER A 21 -13.56 -17.55 13.02
C SER A 21 -12.11 -17.04 13.15
N ALA A 22 -11.19 -17.82 13.67
CA ALA A 22 -9.77 -17.46 13.78
C ALA A 22 -8.91 -17.98 12.60
N VAL A 23 -9.50 -18.47 11.53
CA VAL A 23 -8.77 -18.63 10.28
C VAL A 23 -8.62 -17.22 9.69
N ALA A 24 -7.39 -16.76 9.58
CA ALA A 24 -7.09 -15.54 8.82
C ALA A 24 -7.66 -15.71 7.40
N LYS A 25 -8.88 -15.23 7.23
CA LYS A 25 -9.55 -15.28 5.96
C LYS A 25 -8.85 -14.21 5.10
N HIS A 26 -7.91 -14.64 4.26
CA HIS A 26 -7.43 -13.82 3.18
C HIS A 26 -8.64 -13.56 2.27
N ASP A 27 -9.35 -12.48 2.58
CA ASP A 27 -10.54 -12.08 1.87
C ASP A 27 -10.09 -11.30 0.63
N ASN A 28 -10.61 -11.65 -0.55
CA ASN A 28 -10.43 -10.90 -1.79
C ASN A 28 -10.98 -9.46 -1.69
N LYS A 29 -11.67 -9.12 -0.62
CA LYS A 29 -12.31 -7.82 -0.40
C LYS A 29 -11.34 -6.66 -0.53
N THR A 30 -10.14 -6.75 0.07
CA THR A 30 -9.12 -5.68 -0.04
C THR A 30 -8.74 -5.46 -1.50
N TRP A 31 -8.57 -6.52 -2.26
CA TRP A 31 -8.32 -6.43 -3.69
C TRP A 31 -9.47 -5.76 -4.44
N GLU A 32 -10.68 -6.30 -4.32
CA GLU A 32 -11.85 -5.85 -5.07
C GLU A 32 -12.18 -4.37 -4.89
N VAL A 33 -11.98 -3.83 -3.68
CA VAL A 33 -12.28 -2.43 -3.39
C VAL A 33 -11.13 -1.48 -3.75
N SER A 34 -9.91 -1.98 -4.02
CA SER A 34 -8.72 -1.13 -4.09
C SER A 34 -7.97 -1.18 -5.42
N TYR A 35 -7.93 -2.33 -6.13
CA TYR A 35 -7.04 -2.51 -7.29
C TYR A 35 -7.28 -1.49 -8.42
N LYS A 36 -8.55 -1.05 -8.62
CA LYS A 36 -8.91 -0.06 -9.65
C LYS A 36 -8.37 1.34 -9.36
N SER A 37 -7.92 1.57 -8.14
CA SER A 37 -7.33 2.83 -7.70
C SER A 37 -5.80 2.80 -7.71
N VAL A 38 -5.20 1.65 -8.03
CA VAL A 38 -3.74 1.47 -8.11
C VAL A 38 -3.32 1.52 -9.57
N VAL A 39 -2.14 2.08 -9.82
CA VAL A 39 -1.55 2.23 -11.15
C VAL A 39 -0.07 1.86 -11.11
N SER A 40 0.44 1.34 -12.22
CA SER A 40 1.88 1.31 -12.47
C SER A 40 2.38 2.72 -12.77
N VAL A 41 3.54 3.09 -12.24
CA VAL A 41 4.21 4.37 -12.53
C VAL A 41 5.45 4.06 -13.35
N LEU A 42 5.48 4.62 -14.56
CA LEU A 42 6.42 4.29 -15.62
C LEU A 42 7.26 5.53 -15.96
N PRO A 43 8.39 5.78 -15.27
CA PRO A 43 9.27 6.91 -15.58
C PRO A 43 10.07 6.65 -16.85
N THR A 44 10.31 7.73 -17.61
CA THR A 44 11.27 7.77 -18.72
C THR A 44 12.51 8.52 -18.27
N TRP A 45 13.67 7.93 -18.46
CA TRP A 45 14.94 8.46 -17.99
C TRP A 45 15.66 9.27 -19.09
N PRO A 46 16.54 10.24 -18.74
CA PRO A 46 17.26 11.05 -19.71
C PRO A 46 18.02 10.21 -20.72
N GLY A 47 17.84 10.51 -22.03
CA GLY A 47 18.49 9.78 -23.13
C GLY A 47 17.73 8.54 -23.62
N TYR A 48 16.55 8.27 -23.08
CA TYR A 48 15.68 7.16 -23.46
C TYR A 48 14.29 7.64 -23.79
N ASP A 49 13.66 7.00 -24.78
CA ASP A 49 12.31 7.36 -25.24
C ASP A 49 11.22 6.44 -24.71
N LYS A 50 11.63 5.36 -24.02
CA LYS A 50 10.70 4.35 -23.51
C LYS A 50 10.68 4.33 -21.98
N PRO A 51 9.50 4.28 -21.34
CA PRO A 51 9.37 4.10 -19.91
C PRO A 51 10.13 2.87 -19.41
N GLY A 52 10.77 2.98 -18.27
CA GLY A 52 11.55 1.91 -17.65
C GLY A 52 12.94 1.66 -18.24
N PHE A 53 13.28 2.28 -19.37
CA PHE A 53 14.60 2.16 -19.99
C PHE A 53 15.56 3.20 -19.47
N GLY A 54 16.80 2.78 -19.18
CA GLY A 54 17.88 3.65 -18.73
C GLY A 54 17.75 4.09 -17.27
N ALA A 55 17.05 3.36 -16.47
CA ALA A 55 16.99 3.59 -15.05
C ALA A 55 18.40 3.60 -14.44
N PRO A 56 18.69 4.52 -13.51
CA PRO A 56 19.96 4.54 -12.81
C PRO A 56 20.25 3.19 -12.12
N SER A 57 21.54 2.84 -12.03
CA SER A 57 21.94 1.62 -11.30
C SER A 57 21.40 1.64 -9.87
N GLY A 58 20.81 0.53 -9.43
CA GLY A 58 20.22 0.41 -8.10
C GLY A 58 18.81 0.99 -7.94
N THR A 59 18.16 1.41 -9.05
CA THR A 59 16.75 1.82 -9.03
C THR A 59 15.90 0.83 -9.82
N ALA A 60 14.65 0.61 -9.37
CA ALA A 60 13.69 -0.13 -10.16
C ALA A 60 13.27 0.71 -11.39
N PRO A 61 13.12 0.10 -12.57
CA PRO A 61 12.73 0.82 -13.79
C PRO A 61 11.28 1.33 -13.74
N GLU A 62 10.48 0.83 -12.81
CA GLU A 62 9.08 1.12 -12.64
C GLU A 62 8.74 1.25 -11.15
N GLY A 63 7.58 1.81 -10.86
CA GLY A 63 7.03 1.89 -9.53
C GLY A 63 5.53 1.71 -9.52
N THR A 64 4.93 1.99 -8.39
CA THR A 64 3.49 1.93 -8.16
C THR A 64 2.99 3.28 -7.66
N GLY A 65 1.73 3.58 -7.89
CA GLY A 65 1.04 4.71 -7.32
C GLY A 65 -0.42 4.38 -7.06
N PHE A 66 -1.09 5.23 -6.30
CA PHE A 66 -2.51 5.04 -6.04
C PHE A 66 -3.26 6.37 -6.01
N TYR A 67 -4.48 6.37 -6.54
CA TYR A 67 -5.36 7.52 -6.45
C TYR A 67 -5.77 7.78 -5.01
N PHE A 68 -5.63 9.04 -4.57
CA PHE A 68 -6.04 9.51 -3.24
C PHE A 68 -6.73 10.88 -3.34
N THR A 69 -7.29 11.38 -2.26
CA THR A 69 -7.93 12.70 -2.25
C THR A 69 -7.53 13.53 -1.05
N PHE A 70 -7.36 14.83 -1.28
CA PHE A 70 -7.22 15.86 -0.23
C PHE A 70 -8.54 16.21 0.44
N LYS A 71 -9.67 16.01 -0.27
CA LYS A 71 -11.01 16.44 0.15
C LYS A 71 -11.81 15.29 0.73
N LYS A 72 -12.57 15.57 1.77
CA LYS A 72 -13.58 14.61 2.25
C LYS A 72 -14.71 14.49 1.20
N ASN A 73 -15.24 13.27 1.05
CA ASN A 73 -16.42 12.97 0.20
C ASN A 73 -16.23 13.33 -1.27
N GLN A 74 -15.05 13.11 -1.82
CA GLN A 74 -14.80 13.21 -3.24
C GLN A 74 -14.91 11.81 -3.86
N ASP A 75 -15.81 11.65 -4.83
CA ASP A 75 -16.07 10.36 -5.48
C ASP A 75 -14.97 10.00 -6.49
N LEU A 76 -14.40 11.00 -7.15
CA LEU A 76 -13.30 10.83 -8.10
C LEU A 76 -12.16 11.79 -7.78
N SER A 77 -10.93 11.33 -7.88
CA SER A 77 -9.72 12.12 -7.73
C SER A 77 -8.82 11.97 -8.94
N LYS A 78 -8.08 13.04 -9.27
CA LYS A 78 -7.02 13.05 -10.28
C LYS A 78 -5.61 12.95 -9.67
N TYR A 79 -5.53 12.94 -8.35
CA TYR A 79 -4.26 12.94 -7.63
C TYR A 79 -3.82 11.51 -7.34
N ILE A 80 -2.56 11.23 -7.67
CA ILE A 80 -1.92 9.94 -7.46
C ILE A 80 -0.73 10.17 -6.55
N MET A 81 -0.60 9.36 -5.52
CA MET A 81 0.56 9.31 -4.64
C MET A 81 1.50 8.21 -5.12
N SER A 82 2.80 8.50 -5.11
CA SER A 82 3.88 7.56 -5.41
C SER A 82 5.12 7.93 -4.62
N ALA A 83 6.19 7.14 -4.72
CA ALA A 83 7.47 7.45 -4.11
C ALA A 83 8.26 8.45 -4.96
N TYR A 84 8.98 9.37 -4.31
CA TYR A 84 9.83 10.35 -4.98
C TYR A 84 10.95 9.67 -5.79
N HIS A 85 11.62 8.68 -5.23
CA HIS A 85 12.74 8.01 -5.88
C HIS A 85 12.34 7.33 -7.20
N VAL A 86 11.07 6.93 -7.35
CA VAL A 86 10.53 6.37 -8.61
C VAL A 86 10.56 7.39 -9.74
N ILE A 87 10.36 8.68 -9.42
CA ILE A 87 10.27 9.76 -10.42
C ILE A 87 11.50 10.68 -10.44
N ASP A 88 12.50 10.41 -9.57
CA ASP A 88 13.71 11.24 -9.49
C ASP A 88 14.44 11.23 -10.84
N LYS A 89 14.73 12.42 -11.37
CA LYS A 89 15.38 12.63 -12.68
C LYS A 89 14.59 12.12 -13.90
N ALA A 90 13.35 11.67 -13.76
CA ALA A 90 12.53 11.30 -14.89
C ALA A 90 12.26 12.53 -15.80
N THR A 91 12.37 12.36 -17.10
CA THR A 91 12.04 13.37 -18.10
C THR A 91 10.55 13.44 -18.39
N SER A 92 9.86 12.31 -18.23
CA SER A 92 8.40 12.21 -18.24
C SER A 92 7.96 11.05 -17.35
N VAL A 93 6.73 11.09 -16.90
CA VAL A 93 6.12 10.03 -16.10
C VAL A 93 4.81 9.64 -16.76
N GLU A 94 4.70 8.37 -17.11
CA GLU A 94 3.44 7.76 -17.52
C GLU A 94 2.84 6.95 -16.37
N ILE A 95 1.55 6.74 -16.39
CA ILE A 95 0.86 5.74 -15.58
C ILE A 95 0.16 4.74 -16.47
N GLU A 96 0.04 3.50 -15.98
CA GLU A 96 -0.79 2.46 -16.60
C GLU A 96 -1.85 2.03 -15.60
N ASP A 97 -3.12 2.13 -16.00
CA ASP A 97 -4.25 1.71 -15.17
C ASP A 97 -4.52 0.20 -15.28
N PHE A 98 -5.42 -0.31 -14.45
CA PHE A 98 -5.80 -1.72 -14.40
C PHE A 98 -6.43 -2.28 -15.71
N LEU A 99 -6.73 -1.41 -16.68
CA LEU A 99 -7.21 -1.77 -18.02
C LEU A 99 -6.10 -1.73 -19.06
N GLY A 100 -4.85 -1.39 -18.67
CA GLY A 100 -3.73 -1.21 -19.58
C GLY A 100 -3.72 0.14 -20.32
N ASN A 101 -4.59 1.09 -19.93
CA ASN A 101 -4.55 2.42 -20.54
C ASN A 101 -3.40 3.21 -19.94
N ARG A 102 -2.61 3.84 -20.83
CA ARG A 102 -1.48 4.69 -20.46
C ARG A 102 -1.81 6.17 -20.65
N GLU A 103 -1.27 7.01 -19.78
CA GLU A 103 -1.27 8.46 -19.95
C GLU A 103 -0.04 9.11 -19.29
N ILE A 104 0.46 10.18 -19.92
CA ILE A 104 1.48 11.05 -19.30
C ILE A 104 0.78 11.90 -18.23
N VAL A 105 1.38 11.96 -17.05
CA VAL A 105 0.90 12.69 -15.88
C VAL A 105 1.85 13.80 -15.48
N ASP A 106 1.32 14.83 -14.83
CA ASP A 106 2.11 15.94 -14.31
C ASP A 106 2.62 15.61 -12.90
N VAL A 107 3.89 15.87 -12.61
CA VAL A 107 4.42 15.88 -11.24
C VAL A 107 4.08 17.22 -10.62
N ILE A 108 3.16 17.26 -9.65
CA ILE A 108 2.68 18.51 -9.03
C ILE A 108 3.30 18.76 -7.64
N PHE A 109 3.88 17.75 -7.04
CA PHE A 109 4.63 17.84 -5.78
C PHE A 109 5.62 16.70 -5.69
N SER A 110 6.79 16.99 -5.13
CA SER A 110 7.77 15.95 -4.76
C SER A 110 8.60 16.42 -3.56
N ASP A 111 8.86 15.50 -2.65
CA ASP A 111 9.67 15.76 -1.46
C ASP A 111 10.66 14.62 -1.23
N LYS A 112 11.92 14.88 -1.55
CA LYS A 112 13.03 13.95 -1.35
C LYS A 112 13.24 13.58 0.12
N LYS A 113 12.88 14.46 1.05
CA LYS A 113 13.14 14.24 2.49
C LYS A 113 12.26 13.14 3.08
N THR A 114 11.06 13.00 2.55
CA THR A 114 10.06 12.02 3.00
C THR A 114 9.77 10.94 1.96
N ASP A 115 10.43 11.02 0.81
CA ASP A 115 10.20 10.15 -0.36
C ASP A 115 8.77 10.12 -0.87
N ILE A 116 8.07 11.26 -0.85
CA ILE A 116 6.69 11.37 -1.32
C ILE A 116 6.64 12.17 -2.62
N ALA A 117 5.92 11.67 -3.62
CA ALA A 117 5.55 12.39 -4.83
C ALA A 117 4.04 12.39 -5.03
N ILE A 118 3.53 13.46 -5.65
CA ILE A 118 2.12 13.58 -6.06
C ILE A 118 2.08 13.90 -7.55
N LEU A 119 1.38 13.02 -8.25
CA LEU A 119 1.14 13.12 -9.67
C LEU A 119 -0.30 13.54 -9.93
N LYS A 120 -0.55 14.15 -11.08
CA LYS A 120 -1.90 14.57 -11.50
C LYS A 120 -2.24 13.97 -12.85
N SER A 121 -3.24 13.12 -12.86
CA SER A 121 -3.79 12.50 -14.06
C SER A 121 -4.84 13.39 -14.73
N LYS A 122 -5.09 13.17 -16.01
CA LYS A 122 -6.14 13.86 -16.77
C LYS A 122 -7.52 13.31 -16.40
N LYS A 123 -7.62 12.02 -16.14
CA LYS A 123 -8.85 11.31 -15.78
C LYS A 123 -8.92 11.04 -14.28
N GLY A 124 -10.06 11.32 -13.66
CA GLY A 124 -10.30 10.96 -12.26
C GLY A 124 -10.66 9.48 -12.08
N ARG A 125 -10.21 8.91 -10.95
CA ARG A 125 -10.57 7.56 -10.50
C ARG A 125 -11.07 7.61 -9.05
N ILE A 126 -11.72 6.53 -8.62
CA ILE A 126 -12.14 6.38 -7.21
C ILE A 126 -10.88 6.40 -6.33
N PRO A 127 -10.78 7.35 -5.39
CA PRO A 127 -9.60 7.43 -4.54
C PRO A 127 -9.65 6.42 -3.38
N LEU A 128 -8.50 5.88 -3.00
CA LEU A 128 -8.33 5.18 -1.75
C LEU A 128 -8.47 6.18 -0.58
N LYS A 129 -9.03 5.70 0.52
CA LYS A 129 -9.23 6.51 1.73
C LYS A 129 -8.21 6.14 2.78
N PHE A 130 -7.64 7.12 3.44
CA PHE A 130 -6.77 6.89 4.59
C PHE A 130 -7.55 6.43 5.82
N SER A 131 -7.06 5.37 6.47
CA SER A 131 -7.63 4.86 7.71
C SER A 131 -7.55 5.90 8.82
N LYS A 132 -8.67 6.13 9.52
CA LYS A 132 -8.72 6.97 10.72
C LYS A 132 -8.40 6.18 11.99
N LYS A 133 -8.47 4.85 11.92
CA LYS A 133 -8.23 3.98 13.08
C LYS A 133 -6.73 3.88 13.35
N GLU A 134 -6.39 3.72 14.62
CA GLU A 134 -5.05 3.36 15.05
C GLU A 134 -4.65 2.00 14.49
N ILE A 135 -3.35 1.82 14.33
CA ILE A 135 -2.73 0.61 13.78
C ILE A 135 -2.01 -0.07 14.92
N ASN A 136 -2.17 -1.39 15.03
CA ASN A 136 -1.49 -2.19 16.04
C ASN A 136 -0.60 -3.25 15.39
N ILE A 137 0.48 -3.63 16.07
CA ILE A 137 1.29 -4.79 15.69
C ILE A 137 0.40 -6.01 15.62
N GLY A 138 0.59 -6.86 14.60
CA GLY A 138 -0.24 -8.03 14.32
C GLY A 138 -1.50 -7.73 13.50
N ASN A 139 -1.84 -6.46 13.20
CA ASN A 139 -2.94 -6.18 12.28
C ASN A 139 -2.60 -6.71 10.89
N HIS A 140 -3.57 -7.39 10.27
CA HIS A 140 -3.47 -7.85 8.89
C HIS A 140 -3.39 -6.65 7.94
N VAL A 141 -2.46 -6.73 6.98
CA VAL A 141 -2.22 -5.71 5.96
C VAL A 141 -1.94 -6.34 4.61
N CYS A 142 -2.21 -5.59 3.55
CA CYS A 142 -1.89 -5.99 2.18
C CYS A 142 -1.26 -4.84 1.42
N VAL A 143 -0.39 -5.18 0.48
CA VAL A 143 0.18 -4.29 -0.53
C VAL A 143 -0.44 -4.65 -1.87
N ILE A 144 -0.83 -3.65 -2.66
CA ILE A 144 -1.22 -3.82 -4.06
C ILE A 144 -0.21 -3.02 -4.89
N GLY A 145 0.64 -3.72 -5.63
CA GLY A 145 1.74 -3.09 -6.36
C GLY A 145 2.13 -3.82 -7.64
N ASN A 146 3.06 -3.24 -8.38
CA ASN A 146 3.56 -3.74 -9.67
C ASN A 146 4.95 -4.37 -9.52
N SER A 147 5.06 -5.41 -8.68
CA SER A 147 6.32 -6.10 -8.40
C SER A 147 7.01 -6.54 -9.70
N PHE A 148 8.25 -6.12 -9.88
CA PHE A 148 9.10 -6.44 -11.05
C PHE A 148 8.50 -6.06 -12.41
N GLY A 149 7.52 -5.15 -12.45
CA GLY A 149 6.85 -4.79 -13.71
C GLY A 149 5.97 -5.91 -14.28
N LEU A 150 5.58 -6.90 -13.48
CA LEU A 150 4.77 -8.04 -13.92
C LEU A 150 3.26 -7.76 -13.93
N GLY A 151 2.87 -6.52 -13.65
CA GLY A 151 1.50 -6.11 -13.49
C GLY A 151 1.08 -6.05 -12.02
N VAL A 152 -0.04 -5.36 -11.77
CA VAL A 152 -0.54 -5.12 -10.41
C VAL A 152 -0.96 -6.43 -9.75
N SER A 153 -0.40 -6.72 -8.59
CA SER A 153 -0.63 -7.92 -7.79
C SER A 153 -0.88 -7.58 -6.31
N LEU A 154 -1.35 -8.55 -5.54
CA LEU A 154 -1.63 -8.45 -4.11
C LEU A 154 -0.67 -9.32 -3.32
N THR A 155 -0.02 -8.74 -2.31
CA THR A 155 0.70 -9.47 -1.26
C THR A 155 0.15 -9.09 0.09
N CYS A 156 0.14 -10.01 1.06
CA CYS A 156 -0.41 -9.73 2.39
C CYS A 156 0.50 -10.29 3.49
N GLY A 157 0.39 -9.66 4.65
CA GLY A 157 1.12 -10.00 5.86
C GLY A 157 0.50 -9.30 7.06
N VAL A 158 1.34 -8.94 8.03
CA VAL A 158 0.94 -8.23 9.23
C VAL A 158 1.82 -7.00 9.48
N VAL A 159 1.35 -6.10 10.32
CA VAL A 159 2.21 -5.06 10.91
C VAL A 159 3.18 -5.72 11.87
N SER A 160 4.46 -5.71 11.55
CA SER A 160 5.53 -6.30 12.38
C SER A 160 6.05 -5.32 13.42
N ALA A 161 6.09 -4.02 13.10
CA ALA A 161 6.48 -2.95 14.04
C ALA A 161 5.95 -1.59 13.59
N LEU A 162 5.96 -0.63 14.51
CA LEU A 162 5.54 0.75 14.29
C LEU A 162 6.65 1.73 14.70
N ASN A 163 6.51 2.99 14.24
CA ASN A 163 7.39 4.09 14.62
C ASN A 163 8.88 3.82 14.33
N ARG A 164 9.18 3.11 13.24
CA ARG A 164 10.57 2.91 12.80
C ARG A 164 11.14 4.21 12.25
N LYS A 165 12.25 4.67 12.83
CA LYS A 165 12.92 5.93 12.51
C LYS A 165 14.43 5.74 12.53
N ASN A 166 15.17 6.65 11.90
CA ASN A 166 16.62 6.65 11.86
C ASN A 166 17.21 5.37 11.23
N LEU A 167 16.53 4.83 10.24
CA LEU A 167 16.98 3.66 9.47
C LEU A 167 17.96 4.07 8.36
N GLY A 168 17.91 5.34 7.95
CA GLY A 168 18.80 5.93 6.95
C GLY A 168 18.31 5.77 5.51
N PHE A 169 17.03 5.48 5.29
CA PHE A 169 16.40 5.48 3.96
C PHE A 169 16.08 6.91 3.54
N ASN A 170 15.38 7.65 4.41
CA ASN A 170 14.93 9.02 4.17
C ASN A 170 15.46 9.98 5.24
N GLN A 171 15.50 11.26 4.92
CA GLN A 171 15.88 12.28 5.91
C GLN A 171 14.83 12.42 7.03
N ILE A 172 13.57 12.22 6.69
CA ILE A 172 12.44 12.25 7.63
C ILE A 172 11.72 10.91 7.53
N GLU A 173 11.75 10.15 8.61
CA GLU A 173 11.22 8.80 8.66
C GLU A 173 10.18 8.64 9.75
N ASP A 174 9.11 7.94 9.44
CA ASP A 174 8.16 7.33 10.36
C ASP A 174 7.53 6.16 9.63
N PHE A 175 8.09 4.95 9.84
CA PHE A 175 7.69 3.78 9.07
C PHE A 175 6.88 2.79 9.88
N ILE A 176 5.97 2.14 9.18
CA ILE A 176 5.36 0.86 9.54
C ILE A 176 6.26 -0.22 8.96
N GLN A 177 6.67 -1.20 9.78
CA GLN A 177 7.33 -2.41 9.31
C GLN A 177 6.28 -3.50 9.08
N THR A 178 6.41 -4.25 7.99
CA THR A 178 5.52 -5.38 7.63
C THR A 178 6.32 -6.53 7.05
N ASP A 179 5.79 -7.74 7.16
CA ASP A 179 6.26 -8.96 6.49
C ASP A 179 5.48 -9.26 5.19
N ALA A 180 4.51 -8.40 4.83
CA ALA A 180 3.91 -8.46 3.49
C ALA A 180 5.01 -8.28 2.44
N ALA A 181 5.12 -9.21 1.50
CA ALA A 181 6.18 -9.19 0.50
C ALA A 181 6.16 -7.89 -0.31
N VAL A 182 7.33 -7.24 -0.39
CA VAL A 182 7.59 -6.04 -1.17
C VAL A 182 8.83 -6.25 -2.02
N ASN A 183 8.74 -5.90 -3.28
CA ASN A 183 9.81 -6.10 -4.25
C ASN A 183 10.04 -4.83 -5.08
N PRO A 184 11.14 -4.73 -5.85
CA PRO A 184 11.32 -3.67 -6.83
C PRO A 184 10.10 -3.51 -7.73
N GLY A 185 9.60 -2.28 -7.85
CA GLY A 185 8.32 -1.97 -8.54
C GLY A 185 7.15 -1.70 -7.59
N ASP A 186 7.21 -2.14 -6.33
CA ASP A 186 6.18 -1.84 -5.33
C ASP A 186 6.36 -0.48 -4.65
N SER A 187 7.49 0.21 -4.87
CA SER A 187 7.73 1.57 -4.37
C SER A 187 6.60 2.51 -4.75
N GLY A 188 5.99 3.17 -3.76
CA GLY A 188 4.80 4.01 -3.94
C GLY A 188 3.47 3.27 -3.84
N ALA A 189 3.46 1.94 -3.67
CA ALA A 189 2.25 1.15 -3.48
C ALA A 189 1.53 1.47 -2.17
N PRO A 190 0.20 1.39 -2.11
CA PRO A 190 -0.53 1.55 -0.87
C PRO A 190 -0.34 0.32 0.04
N LEU A 191 0.01 0.54 1.31
CA LEU A 191 -0.17 -0.44 2.37
C LEU A 191 -1.59 -0.27 2.92
N LEU A 192 -2.38 -1.33 2.82
CA LEU A 192 -3.83 -1.32 3.10
C LEU A 192 -4.16 -2.18 4.31
N ASN A 193 -5.15 -1.77 5.09
CA ASN A 193 -5.76 -2.64 6.10
C ASN A 193 -6.83 -3.55 5.46
N SER A 194 -7.41 -4.47 6.25
CA SER A 194 -8.45 -5.42 5.81
C SER A 194 -9.74 -4.77 5.26
N PHE A 195 -9.87 -3.44 5.33
CA PHE A 195 -10.99 -2.69 4.76
C PHE A 195 -10.64 -1.95 3.47
N GLY A 196 -9.44 -2.18 2.91
CA GLY A 196 -8.93 -1.46 1.75
C GLY A 196 -8.59 0.01 2.02
N MET A 197 -8.40 0.39 3.29
CA MET A 197 -7.99 1.75 3.65
C MET A 197 -6.48 1.86 3.77
N VAL A 198 -5.92 2.94 3.25
CA VAL A 198 -4.49 3.24 3.31
C VAL A 198 -4.05 3.49 4.74
N ILE A 199 -3.04 2.77 5.17
CA ILE A 199 -2.35 2.94 6.45
C ILE A 199 -0.90 3.39 6.27
N GLY A 200 -0.35 3.25 5.06
CA GLY A 200 0.98 3.73 4.68
C GLY A 200 1.19 3.63 3.19
N MET A 201 2.37 4.05 2.75
CA MET A 201 2.87 3.92 1.37
C MET A 201 4.21 3.19 1.39
N VAL A 202 4.34 2.15 0.59
CA VAL A 202 5.58 1.37 0.46
C VAL A 202 6.71 2.26 -0.01
N ASP A 203 7.85 2.17 0.68
CA ASP A 203 9.05 2.94 0.40
C ASP A 203 10.25 2.01 0.13
N ALA A 204 10.63 1.18 1.10
CA ALA A 204 11.89 0.46 1.07
C ALA A 204 11.77 -0.98 1.58
N ILE A 205 12.72 -1.80 1.12
CA ILE A 205 13.02 -3.12 1.66
C ILE A 205 14.34 -3.06 2.43
N TYR A 206 14.47 -3.84 3.51
CA TYR A 206 15.71 -3.90 4.28
C TYR A 206 16.64 -4.98 3.71
N THR A 207 17.26 -4.69 2.57
CA THR A 207 18.36 -5.53 2.05
C THR A 207 19.42 -4.63 1.46
N LYS A 208 20.62 -4.66 2.04
CA LYS A 208 21.73 -3.81 1.60
C LYS A 208 22.47 -4.33 0.36
N GLU A 209 22.31 -5.59 -0.03
CA GLU A 209 23.19 -6.22 -1.04
C GLU A 209 22.48 -7.11 -2.08
N ALA A 210 21.21 -7.43 -1.88
CA ALA A 210 20.43 -8.18 -2.87
C ALA A 210 18.97 -7.73 -2.73
N ASP A 211 18.34 -7.29 -3.79
CA ASP A 211 16.92 -6.91 -3.85
C ASP A 211 15.99 -8.12 -3.57
N ILE A 212 16.18 -8.74 -2.41
CA ILE A 212 15.44 -9.92 -1.96
C ILE A 212 14.61 -9.54 -0.74
N ASP A 213 13.31 -9.78 -0.81
CA ASP A 213 12.42 -9.65 0.34
C ASP A 213 12.81 -10.66 1.44
N ALA A 214 13.26 -10.13 2.56
CA ALA A 214 13.60 -10.89 3.77
C ALA A 214 12.47 -10.88 4.82
N GLY A 215 11.26 -10.45 4.46
CA GLY A 215 10.15 -10.24 5.40
C GLY A 215 10.33 -9.02 6.30
N VAL A 216 11.19 -8.07 5.90
CA VAL A 216 11.43 -6.81 6.63
C VAL A 216 11.26 -5.65 5.66
N ASN A 217 10.04 -5.20 5.52
CA ASN A 217 9.63 -4.19 4.56
C ASN A 217 9.07 -2.97 5.27
N PHE A 218 9.20 -1.79 4.66
CA PHE A 218 8.85 -0.51 5.26
C PHE A 218 7.87 0.27 4.40
N ALA A 219 6.87 0.84 5.07
CA ALA A 219 5.94 1.78 4.48
C ALA A 219 5.91 3.08 5.30
N ILE A 220 5.93 4.22 4.64
CA ILE A 220 5.75 5.54 5.25
C ILE A 220 4.39 5.57 5.93
N ASP A 221 4.37 5.91 7.23
CA ASP A 221 3.13 5.92 8.02
C ASP A 221 2.14 6.99 7.52
N LYS A 222 0.86 6.67 7.52
CA LYS A 222 -0.22 7.57 7.10
C LYS A 222 -0.22 8.92 7.84
N ASN A 223 0.28 8.96 9.08
CA ASN A 223 0.29 10.20 9.85
C ASN A 223 1.38 11.15 9.36
N LEU A 224 2.56 10.61 8.96
CA LEU A 224 3.59 11.40 8.30
C LEU A 224 3.07 11.90 6.94
N ILE A 225 2.45 11.02 6.14
CA ILE A 225 1.83 11.40 4.86
C ILE A 225 0.83 12.55 5.07
N ARG A 226 -0.08 12.42 6.04
CA ARG A 226 -1.08 13.47 6.34
C ARG A 226 -0.44 14.79 6.76
N LYS A 227 0.62 14.73 7.55
CA LYS A 227 1.37 15.94 7.96
C LYS A 227 1.92 16.66 6.73
N ILE A 228 2.49 15.94 5.77
CA ILE A 228 2.98 16.51 4.51
C ILE A 228 1.81 17.10 3.71
N LEU A 229 0.74 16.32 3.50
CA LEU A 229 -0.44 16.75 2.74
C LEU A 229 -1.09 18.02 3.30
N ASN A 230 -1.11 18.20 4.62
CA ASN A 230 -1.66 19.40 5.26
C ASN A 230 -0.81 20.66 5.02
N ASN A 231 0.47 20.49 4.70
CA ASN A 231 1.41 21.59 4.44
C ASN A 231 1.53 21.94 2.95
N ILE A 232 0.91 21.14 2.07
CA ILE A 232 0.94 21.38 0.64
C ILE A 232 -0.23 22.26 0.23
N ASN A 233 0.07 23.39 -0.41
CA ASN A 233 -0.93 24.27 -1.03
C ASN A 233 -1.07 23.87 -2.52
N ILE A 234 -1.83 22.81 -2.78
CA ILE A 234 -2.16 22.43 -4.18
C ILE A 234 -3.37 23.25 -4.61
N LYS A 235 -3.11 24.20 -5.50
CA LYS A 235 -4.14 25.02 -6.16
C LYS A 235 -4.79 24.28 -7.33
#